data_a0dd82e6e1a574af9e57e36626ca4245
#
_entry.id   a0dd82e6e1a574af9e57e36626ca4245
#
_cell.length_a   1.000
_cell.length_b   1.000
_cell.length_c   1.000
_cell.angle_alpha   90.00
_cell.angle_beta   90.00
_cell.angle_gamma   90.00
#
_symmetry.space_group_name_H-M   'P 1'
#
loop_
_entity.id
_entity.type
_entity.pdbx_description
1 polymer ?
#
loop_
_entity_poly.entity_id
_entity_poly.type
_entity_poly.pdbx_seq_one_letter_code
_entity_poly.pdbx_strand_id
1 'polypeptide(L)'
;MEEVKILNPFDQNVIETLPFEDEKSVFMKLERAHQLFQDHRKQLPKYERIQILERLAEKISADAEYFAQEAAAEGGKPIADSRIEIARAIDGIKIAIRELCTLKGEEITMGITASSTNRMAMTIRQPRGVVLAISAFNHPFNLIIHQAIPAIAVGCPVLIKPALTTPLSCRSIINLLHEVGLPKDWCQMIFCDNTVTGKLVSDSRVSFLTFIGSEKIGWMLRSQLAP
;
A
#
# COMPACT_ATOMS: atom_id res chain seq x y z
N MET A 1 -9.39 15.99 18.53
CA MET A 1 -8.49 14.97 17.99
C MET A 1 -7.10 15.30 18.49
N GLU A 2 -6.37 14.32 18.95
CA GLU A 2 -4.97 14.47 19.30
C GLU A 2 -4.17 14.81 18.03
N GLU A 3 -3.18 15.69 18.15
CA GLU A 3 -2.34 16.09 17.02
C GLU A 3 -0.90 15.65 17.28
N VAL A 4 -0.24 15.11 16.25
CA VAL A 4 1.16 14.68 16.30
C VAL A 4 2.01 15.61 15.45
N LYS A 5 3.03 16.20 16.08
CA LYS A 5 4.03 17.03 15.39
C LYS A 5 5.06 16.12 14.72
N ILE A 6 5.22 16.30 13.42
CA ILE A 6 6.28 15.65 12.65
C ILE A 6 7.49 16.56 12.67
N LEU A 7 8.60 16.03 13.19
CA LEU A 7 9.80 16.80 13.43
C LEU A 7 10.89 16.42 12.43
N ASN A 8 11.68 17.41 12.04
CA ASN A 8 12.94 17.14 11.38
C ASN A 8 13.93 16.56 12.43
N PRO A 9 14.45 15.34 12.24
CA PRO A 9 15.33 14.71 13.23
C PRO A 9 16.64 15.46 13.48
N PHE A 10 17.10 16.28 12.54
CA PHE A 10 18.37 17.01 12.64
C PHE A 10 18.27 18.22 13.56
N ASP A 11 17.27 19.07 13.37
CA ASP A 11 17.15 20.36 14.08
C ASP A 11 15.93 20.44 15.01
N GLN A 12 15.12 19.37 15.07
CA GLN A 12 13.91 19.25 15.87
C GLN A 12 12.83 20.29 15.54
N ASN A 13 12.95 20.98 14.39
CA ASN A 13 11.92 21.87 13.91
C ASN A 13 10.67 21.08 13.48
N VAL A 14 9.50 21.65 13.75
CA VAL A 14 8.22 21.07 13.29
C VAL A 14 8.10 21.27 11.79
N ILE A 15 8.06 20.17 11.05
CA ILE A 15 7.79 20.20 9.60
C ILE A 15 6.29 20.39 9.39
N GLU A 16 5.48 19.60 10.09
CA GLU A 16 4.03 19.64 9.99
C GLU A 16 3.36 19.03 11.21
N THR A 17 2.06 19.28 11.37
CA THR A 17 1.24 18.66 12.42
C THR A 17 0.11 17.87 11.74
N LEU A 18 -0.04 16.60 12.11
CA LEU A 18 -1.06 15.72 11.56
C LEU A 18 -2.07 15.30 12.64
N PRO A 19 -3.36 15.21 12.29
CA PRO A 19 -4.36 14.67 13.20
C PRO A 19 -4.12 13.18 13.44
N PHE A 20 -4.14 12.78 14.70
CA PHE A 20 -4.06 11.38 15.09
C PHE A 20 -5.45 10.76 15.08
N GLU A 21 -5.58 9.62 14.40
CA GLU A 21 -6.88 9.02 14.18
C GLU A 21 -7.28 8.09 15.35
N ASP A 22 -8.51 8.25 15.78
CA ASP A 22 -9.12 7.35 16.77
C ASP A 22 -9.51 6.00 16.13
N GLU A 23 -9.77 5.02 16.98
CA GLU A 23 -10.16 3.67 16.57
C GLU A 23 -11.39 3.70 15.64
N LYS A 24 -12.39 4.52 15.96
CA LYS A 24 -13.63 4.61 15.16
C LYS A 24 -13.35 5.07 13.72
N SER A 25 -12.54 6.10 13.56
CA SER A 25 -12.15 6.64 12.24
C SER A 25 -11.41 5.59 11.42
N VAL A 26 -10.46 4.89 12.04
CA VAL A 26 -9.66 3.84 11.39
C VAL A 26 -10.54 2.66 10.96
N PHE A 27 -11.44 2.19 11.83
CA PHE A 27 -12.35 1.09 11.50
C PHE A 27 -13.41 1.48 10.45
N MET A 28 -13.82 2.74 10.37
CA MET A 28 -14.65 3.23 9.26
C MET A 28 -13.91 3.17 7.92
N LYS A 29 -12.60 3.43 7.89
CA LYS A 29 -11.77 3.28 6.68
C LYS A 29 -11.69 1.81 6.26
N LEU A 30 -11.47 0.89 7.21
CA LEU A 30 -11.47 -0.55 6.95
C LEU A 30 -12.82 -1.01 6.39
N GLU A 31 -13.93 -0.57 6.99
CA GLU A 31 -15.27 -0.92 6.51
C GLU A 31 -15.50 -0.45 5.07
N ARG A 32 -15.15 0.80 4.74
CA ARG A 32 -15.27 1.32 3.36
C ARG A 32 -14.42 0.53 2.37
N ALA A 33 -13.19 0.20 2.71
CA ALA A 33 -12.32 -0.62 1.87
C ALA A 33 -12.90 -2.03 1.67
N HIS A 34 -13.46 -2.63 2.72
CA HIS A 34 -14.10 -3.94 2.66
C HIS A 34 -15.36 -3.93 1.78
N GLN A 35 -16.24 -2.96 1.97
CA GLN A 35 -17.45 -2.79 1.14
C GLN A 35 -17.11 -2.51 -0.32
N LEU A 36 -16.06 -1.71 -0.57
CA LEU A 36 -15.54 -1.48 -1.91
C LEU A 36 -15.12 -2.79 -2.58
N PHE A 37 -14.39 -3.64 -1.85
CA PHE A 37 -13.94 -4.93 -2.38
C PHE A 37 -15.10 -5.89 -2.66
N GLN A 38 -16.14 -5.91 -1.81
CA GLN A 38 -17.32 -6.77 -1.97
C GLN A 38 -18.22 -6.35 -3.15
N ASP A 39 -18.21 -5.07 -3.53
CA ASP A 39 -19.00 -4.60 -4.67
C ASP A 39 -18.21 -4.72 -5.98
N HIS A 40 -18.41 -5.84 -6.69
CA HIS A 40 -17.74 -6.11 -7.97
C HIS A 40 -17.94 -5.03 -9.03
N ARG A 41 -18.99 -4.21 -8.95
CA ARG A 41 -19.25 -3.09 -9.87
C ARG A 41 -18.29 -1.92 -9.66
N LYS A 42 -17.66 -1.83 -8.48
CA LYS A 42 -16.66 -0.82 -8.11
C LYS A 42 -15.22 -1.28 -8.33
N GLN A 43 -15.05 -2.50 -8.79
CA GLN A 43 -13.72 -3.03 -9.12
C GLN A 43 -13.16 -2.31 -10.35
N LEU A 44 -11.97 -1.74 -10.21
CA LEU A 44 -11.28 -1.09 -11.32
C LEU A 44 -10.76 -2.14 -12.31
N PRO A 45 -11.10 -2.05 -13.61
CA PRO A 45 -10.54 -2.91 -14.64
C PRO A 45 -9.01 -2.83 -14.66
N LYS A 46 -8.36 -3.90 -15.14
CA LYS A 46 -6.88 -3.97 -15.20
C LYS A 46 -6.29 -2.78 -15.97
N TYR A 47 -6.86 -2.39 -17.10
CA TYR A 47 -6.35 -1.30 -17.93
C TYR A 47 -6.43 0.05 -17.21
N GLU A 48 -7.48 0.33 -16.45
CA GLU A 48 -7.60 1.57 -15.68
C GLU A 48 -6.56 1.65 -14.57
N ARG A 49 -6.32 0.53 -13.88
CA ARG A 49 -5.26 0.45 -12.87
C ARG A 49 -3.88 0.71 -13.47
N ILE A 50 -3.60 0.16 -14.65
CA ILE A 50 -2.36 0.43 -15.40
C ILE A 50 -2.24 1.93 -15.68
N GLN A 51 -3.26 2.56 -16.25
CA GLN A 51 -3.25 3.99 -16.57
C GLN A 51 -3.06 4.88 -15.33
N ILE A 52 -3.67 4.52 -14.19
CA ILE A 52 -3.47 5.22 -12.92
C ILE A 52 -2.01 5.12 -12.48
N LEU A 53 -1.43 3.92 -12.54
CA LEU A 53 -0.04 3.69 -12.14
C LEU A 53 0.96 4.38 -13.10
N GLU A 54 0.68 4.43 -14.40
CA GLU A 54 1.48 5.19 -15.37
C GLU A 54 1.49 6.67 -15.02
N ARG A 55 0.31 7.29 -14.84
CA ARG A 55 0.19 8.70 -14.43
C ARG A 55 0.87 8.98 -13.09
N LEU A 56 0.79 8.05 -12.12
CA LEU A 56 1.49 8.17 -10.84
C LEU A 56 3.01 8.22 -11.05
N ALA A 57 3.57 7.30 -11.85
CA ALA A 57 5.01 7.28 -12.14
C ALA A 57 5.48 8.56 -12.84
N GLU A 58 4.68 9.10 -13.77
CA GLU A 58 4.95 10.37 -14.44
C GLU A 58 4.96 11.55 -13.46
N LYS A 59 3.95 11.65 -12.59
CA LYS A 59 3.85 12.70 -11.57
C LYS A 59 5.02 12.67 -10.58
N ILE A 60 5.34 11.47 -10.05
CA ILE A 60 6.50 11.33 -9.16
C ILE A 60 7.79 11.70 -9.88
N SER A 61 7.94 11.33 -11.16
CA SER A 61 9.12 11.67 -11.94
C SER A 61 9.26 13.17 -12.18
N ALA A 62 8.14 13.88 -12.44
CA ALA A 62 8.13 15.33 -12.66
C ALA A 62 8.55 16.10 -11.39
N ASP A 63 8.12 15.65 -10.21
CA ASP A 63 8.36 16.31 -8.93
C ASP A 63 9.35 15.55 -8.04
N ALA A 64 10.27 14.75 -8.65
CA ALA A 64 11.15 13.83 -7.93
C ALA A 64 12.01 14.51 -6.86
N GLU A 65 12.50 15.72 -7.12
CA GLU A 65 13.32 16.48 -6.16
C GLU A 65 12.48 16.93 -4.95
N TYR A 66 11.24 17.34 -5.15
CA TYR A 66 10.32 17.68 -4.05
C TYR A 66 10.12 16.50 -3.10
N PHE A 67 9.82 15.30 -3.64
CA PHE A 67 9.63 14.10 -2.81
C PHE A 67 10.93 13.63 -2.14
N ALA A 68 12.07 13.82 -2.80
CA ALA A 68 13.36 13.53 -2.19
C ALA A 68 13.64 14.46 -0.99
N GLN A 69 13.32 15.73 -1.11
CA GLN A 69 13.46 16.71 -0.01
C GLN A 69 12.49 16.42 1.14
N GLU A 70 11.22 16.09 0.84
CA GLU A 70 10.23 15.71 1.86
C GLU A 70 10.70 14.46 2.63
N ALA A 71 11.11 13.39 1.93
CA ALA A 71 11.62 12.17 2.55
C ALA A 71 12.91 12.39 3.34
N ALA A 72 13.81 13.28 2.88
CA ALA A 72 15.02 13.65 3.62
C ALA A 72 14.69 14.44 4.88
N ALA A 73 13.74 15.37 4.80
CA ALA A 73 13.35 16.22 5.92
C ALA A 73 12.71 15.43 7.07
N GLU A 74 11.71 14.57 6.76
CA GLU A 74 11.05 13.75 7.80
C GLU A 74 11.92 12.59 8.29
N GLY A 75 12.77 12.01 7.42
CA GLY A 75 13.62 10.86 7.73
C GLY A 75 14.98 11.20 8.32
N GLY A 76 15.41 12.46 8.25
CA GLY A 76 16.73 12.91 8.73
C GLY A 76 17.91 12.27 8.00
N LYS A 77 17.73 11.87 6.73
CA LYS A 77 18.75 11.18 5.95
C LYS A 77 19.36 12.06 4.84
N PRO A 78 20.54 11.70 4.31
CA PRO A 78 21.16 12.44 3.23
C PRO A 78 20.23 12.57 2.01
N ILE A 79 20.16 13.74 1.41
CA ILE A 79 19.34 13.98 0.21
C ILE A 79 19.73 13.08 -0.97
N ALA A 80 21.01 12.71 -1.10
CA ALA A 80 21.49 11.80 -2.11
C ALA A 80 20.79 10.42 -2.01
N ASP A 81 20.63 9.89 -0.79
CA ASP A 81 19.94 8.63 -0.54
C ASP A 81 18.44 8.73 -0.84
N SER A 82 17.82 9.88 -0.52
CA SER A 82 16.43 10.13 -0.84
C SER A 82 16.19 10.22 -2.35
N ARG A 83 17.10 10.82 -3.13
CA ARG A 83 17.02 10.83 -4.60
C ARG A 83 17.07 9.42 -5.18
N ILE A 84 17.95 8.56 -4.65
CA ILE A 84 18.02 7.14 -5.04
C ILE A 84 16.71 6.42 -4.66
N GLU A 85 16.16 6.72 -3.50
CA GLU A 85 14.89 6.16 -3.05
C GLU A 85 13.74 6.49 -4.01
N ILE A 86 13.60 7.75 -4.41
CA ILE A 86 12.56 8.17 -5.35
C ILE A 86 12.72 7.49 -6.72
N ALA A 87 13.96 7.39 -7.24
CA ALA A 87 14.23 6.67 -8.48
C ALA A 87 13.79 5.19 -8.41
N ARG A 88 14.11 4.51 -7.31
CA ARG A 88 13.68 3.13 -7.06
C ARG A 88 12.16 2.99 -6.94
N ALA A 89 11.49 3.96 -6.34
CA ALA A 89 10.03 3.98 -6.23
C ALA A 89 9.38 4.05 -7.62
N ILE A 90 9.87 4.92 -8.51
CA ILE A 90 9.40 5.02 -9.89
C ILE A 90 9.62 3.70 -10.64
N ASP A 91 10.78 3.08 -10.50
CA ASP A 91 11.07 1.79 -11.12
C ASP A 91 10.17 0.68 -10.57
N GLY A 92 9.89 0.68 -9.27
CA GLY A 92 8.97 -0.26 -8.63
C GLY A 92 7.55 -0.17 -9.22
N ILE A 93 7.04 1.02 -9.49
CA ILE A 93 5.74 1.22 -10.15
C ILE A 93 5.78 0.63 -11.58
N LYS A 94 6.83 0.94 -12.36
CA LYS A 94 6.99 0.41 -13.73
C LYS A 94 7.11 -1.12 -13.75
N ILE A 95 7.75 -1.71 -12.76
CA ILE A 95 7.83 -3.17 -12.60
C ILE A 95 6.43 -3.73 -12.35
N ALA A 96 5.65 -3.16 -11.43
CA ALA A 96 4.29 -3.61 -11.13
C ALA A 96 3.38 -3.58 -12.37
N ILE A 97 3.50 -2.54 -13.20
CA ILE A 97 2.77 -2.44 -14.49
C ILE A 97 3.15 -3.60 -15.42
N ARG A 98 4.45 -3.87 -15.59
CA ARG A 98 4.94 -4.97 -16.43
C ARG A 98 4.46 -6.34 -15.94
N GLU A 99 4.50 -6.56 -14.63
CA GLU A 99 4.01 -7.80 -14.02
C GLU A 99 2.50 -8.00 -14.25
N LEU A 100 1.70 -6.94 -14.25
CA LEU A 100 0.29 -7.04 -14.60
C LEU A 100 0.04 -7.53 -16.03
N CYS A 101 0.93 -7.22 -16.97
CA CYS A 101 0.80 -7.67 -18.35
C CYS A 101 1.07 -9.19 -18.47
N THR A 102 1.87 -9.77 -17.58
CA THR A 102 2.23 -11.19 -17.60
C THR A 102 1.42 -12.05 -16.63
N LEU A 103 0.72 -11.41 -15.68
CA LEU A 103 -0.06 -12.12 -14.67
C LEU A 103 -1.25 -12.85 -15.31
N LYS A 104 -1.16 -14.20 -15.34
CA LYS A 104 -2.16 -15.10 -15.94
C LYS A 104 -2.40 -16.33 -15.07
N GLY A 105 -3.46 -17.06 -15.39
CA GLY A 105 -3.68 -18.43 -14.89
C GLY A 105 -2.95 -19.46 -15.76
N GLU A 106 -3.18 -20.70 -15.44
CA GLU A 106 -2.56 -21.86 -16.09
C GLU A 106 -3.66 -22.81 -16.58
N GLU A 107 -3.44 -23.42 -17.73
CA GLU A 107 -4.23 -24.57 -18.19
C GLU A 107 -3.75 -25.82 -17.43
N ILE A 108 -4.71 -26.59 -16.92
CA ILE A 108 -4.44 -27.85 -16.24
C ILE A 108 -4.73 -28.98 -17.21
N THR A 109 -3.73 -29.84 -17.46
CA THR A 109 -3.86 -30.98 -18.36
C THR A 109 -4.95 -31.94 -17.88
N MET A 110 -5.94 -32.15 -18.72
CA MET A 110 -7.05 -33.08 -18.50
C MET A 110 -6.97 -34.27 -19.49
N GLY A 111 -7.83 -35.28 -19.33
CA GLY A 111 -7.86 -36.44 -20.21
C GLY A 111 -6.81 -37.52 -19.86
N ILE A 112 -6.10 -37.40 -18.76
CA ILE A 112 -5.11 -38.40 -18.26
C ILE A 112 -5.83 -39.66 -17.72
N THR A 113 -7.08 -39.50 -17.27
CA THR A 113 -7.92 -40.61 -16.80
C THR A 113 -9.25 -40.63 -17.53
N ALA A 114 -9.94 -41.75 -17.55
CA ALA A 114 -11.26 -41.87 -18.20
C ALA A 114 -12.25 -40.84 -17.61
N SER A 115 -12.19 -40.54 -16.32
CA SER A 115 -13.07 -39.58 -15.63
C SER A 115 -12.76 -38.13 -15.98
N SER A 116 -11.58 -37.82 -16.49
CA SER A 116 -11.16 -36.47 -16.91
C SER A 116 -11.23 -36.25 -18.42
N THR A 117 -11.66 -37.25 -19.22
CA THR A 117 -11.86 -37.15 -20.65
C THR A 117 -12.96 -36.12 -20.96
N ASN A 118 -12.75 -35.30 -21.97
CA ASN A 118 -13.68 -34.24 -22.40
C ASN A 118 -13.90 -33.13 -21.34
N ARG A 119 -12.98 -32.96 -20.38
CA ARG A 119 -13.00 -31.85 -19.44
C ARG A 119 -11.91 -30.86 -19.80
N MET A 120 -12.17 -29.59 -19.48
CA MET A 120 -11.20 -28.49 -19.49
C MET A 120 -11.06 -27.93 -18.08
N ALA A 121 -9.82 -27.66 -17.64
CA ALA A 121 -9.58 -27.03 -16.35
C ALA A 121 -8.52 -25.93 -16.49
N MET A 122 -8.73 -24.84 -15.79
CA MET A 122 -7.82 -23.70 -15.75
C MET A 122 -7.84 -23.05 -14.38
N THR A 123 -6.76 -22.40 -14.03
CA THR A 123 -6.70 -21.48 -12.86
C THR A 123 -6.88 -20.04 -13.33
N ILE A 124 -7.41 -19.21 -12.45
CA ILE A 124 -7.45 -17.75 -12.62
C ILE A 124 -6.88 -17.08 -11.38
N ARG A 125 -6.24 -15.92 -11.56
CA ARG A 125 -5.77 -15.08 -10.45
C ARG A 125 -6.84 -14.05 -10.12
N GLN A 126 -7.20 -13.98 -8.84
CA GLN A 126 -8.19 -13.01 -8.33
C GLN A 126 -7.58 -12.18 -7.19
N PRO A 127 -8.02 -10.92 -7.01
CA PRO A 127 -7.64 -10.13 -5.84
C PRO A 127 -8.11 -10.85 -4.56
N ARG A 128 -7.28 -10.76 -3.50
CA ARG A 128 -7.53 -11.50 -2.25
C ARG A 128 -8.52 -10.78 -1.32
N GLY A 129 -8.50 -9.44 -1.31
CA GLY A 129 -9.29 -8.62 -0.38
C GLY A 129 -8.53 -7.41 0.09
N VAL A 130 -8.93 -6.86 1.24
CA VAL A 130 -8.28 -5.68 1.82
C VAL A 130 -6.89 -6.02 2.33
N VAL A 131 -5.92 -5.20 1.92
CA VAL A 131 -4.52 -5.28 2.37
C VAL A 131 -4.29 -4.28 3.49
N LEU A 132 -3.71 -4.72 4.59
CA LEU A 132 -3.14 -3.85 5.63
C LEU A 132 -1.63 -3.77 5.43
N ALA A 133 -1.11 -2.58 5.17
CA ALA A 133 0.31 -2.31 5.02
C ALA A 133 0.84 -1.57 6.25
N ILE A 134 1.84 -2.12 6.93
CA ILE A 134 2.52 -1.48 8.06
C ILE A 134 3.97 -1.24 7.64
N SER A 135 4.36 0.03 7.56
CA SER A 135 5.62 0.46 6.96
C SER A 135 6.65 0.92 8.00
N ALA A 136 7.92 0.90 7.59
CA ALA A 136 9.05 1.39 8.38
C ALA A 136 9.44 2.83 8.00
N PHE A 137 10.33 3.43 8.77
CA PHE A 137 10.71 4.85 8.68
C PHE A 137 11.92 5.13 7.78
N ASN A 138 12.76 4.14 7.50
CA ASN A 138 14.09 4.35 6.90
C ASN A 138 14.07 4.71 5.41
N HIS A 139 13.06 4.29 4.68
CA HIS A 139 12.80 4.65 3.29
C HIS A 139 11.30 4.97 3.11
N PRO A 140 10.83 6.10 3.70
CA PRO A 140 9.41 6.35 3.91
C PRO A 140 8.59 6.45 2.63
N PHE A 141 9.21 6.86 1.51
CA PHE A 141 8.56 6.93 0.22
C PHE A 141 8.54 5.57 -0.48
N ASN A 142 9.72 4.95 -0.65
CA ASN A 142 9.84 3.71 -1.43
C ASN A 142 9.16 2.51 -0.78
N LEU A 143 9.17 2.41 0.55
CA LEU A 143 8.52 1.29 1.24
C LEU A 143 6.99 1.36 1.11
N ILE A 144 6.41 2.55 1.10
CA ILE A 144 4.98 2.73 0.81
C ILE A 144 4.66 2.27 -0.61
N ILE A 145 5.48 2.67 -1.60
CA ILE A 145 5.32 2.21 -2.99
C ILE A 145 5.39 0.68 -3.07
N HIS A 146 6.37 0.04 -2.42
CA HIS A 146 6.51 -1.42 -2.42
C HIS A 146 5.33 -2.17 -1.79
N GLN A 147 4.60 -1.55 -0.86
CA GLN A 147 3.46 -2.17 -0.20
C GLN A 147 2.13 -1.84 -0.89
N ALA A 148 1.93 -0.57 -1.29
CA ALA A 148 0.69 -0.11 -1.86
C ALA A 148 0.51 -0.51 -3.33
N ILE A 149 1.55 -0.33 -4.14
CA ILE A 149 1.42 -0.47 -5.60
C ILE A 149 1.11 -1.91 -6.02
N PRO A 150 1.76 -2.96 -5.48
CA PRO A 150 1.37 -4.33 -5.81
C PRO A 150 -0.07 -4.66 -5.42
N ALA A 151 -0.56 -4.15 -4.28
CA ALA A 151 -1.94 -4.34 -3.85
C ALA A 151 -2.93 -3.70 -4.84
N ILE A 152 -2.73 -2.42 -5.18
CA ILE A 152 -3.56 -1.68 -6.14
C ILE A 152 -3.49 -2.35 -7.52
N ALA A 153 -2.30 -2.72 -7.96
CA ALA A 153 -2.06 -3.36 -9.26
C ALA A 153 -2.91 -4.62 -9.45
N VAL A 154 -2.98 -5.49 -8.43
CA VAL A 154 -3.77 -6.73 -8.50
C VAL A 154 -5.26 -6.54 -8.17
N GLY A 155 -5.69 -5.34 -7.78
CA GLY A 155 -7.10 -5.03 -7.52
C GLY A 155 -7.52 -5.18 -6.05
N CYS A 156 -6.60 -5.03 -5.12
CA CYS A 156 -6.85 -5.06 -3.68
C CYS A 156 -6.88 -3.63 -3.11
N PRO A 157 -7.93 -3.21 -2.39
CA PRO A 157 -7.89 -1.99 -1.59
C PRO A 157 -6.82 -2.10 -0.49
N VAL A 158 -6.16 -0.99 -0.15
CA VAL A 158 -5.06 -0.98 0.81
C VAL A 158 -5.23 0.11 1.86
N LEU A 159 -5.07 -0.27 3.13
CA LEU A 159 -4.90 0.63 4.25
C LEU A 159 -3.42 0.67 4.62
N ILE A 160 -2.84 1.86 4.71
CA ILE A 160 -1.42 2.01 4.96
C ILE A 160 -1.19 2.73 6.28
N LYS A 161 -0.50 2.06 7.20
CA LYS A 161 0.02 2.66 8.42
C LYS A 161 1.50 3.01 8.21
N PRO A 162 1.85 4.28 8.00
CA PRO A 162 3.25 4.70 7.97
C PRO A 162 3.87 4.59 9.37
N ALA A 163 5.18 4.70 9.44
CA ALA A 163 5.85 4.96 10.70
C ALA A 163 5.40 6.33 11.25
N LEU A 164 5.26 6.43 12.58
CA LEU A 164 4.77 7.67 13.21
C LEU A 164 5.72 8.85 13.02
N THR A 165 6.99 8.58 12.81
CA THR A 165 8.03 9.60 12.60
C THR A 165 8.12 10.10 11.16
N THR A 166 7.63 9.33 10.18
CA THR A 166 7.78 9.63 8.75
C THR A 166 6.47 9.38 7.97
N PRO A 167 5.38 10.09 8.30
CA PRO A 167 4.08 9.88 7.66
C PRO A 167 3.86 10.74 6.41
N LEU A 168 4.69 11.78 6.17
CA LEU A 168 4.44 12.78 5.13
C LEU A 168 4.58 12.19 3.73
N SER A 169 5.64 11.42 3.47
CA SER A 169 5.81 10.69 2.20
C SER A 169 4.62 9.77 1.90
N CYS A 170 4.09 9.07 2.90
CA CYS A 170 2.90 8.23 2.73
C CYS A 170 1.69 9.06 2.31
N ARG A 171 1.44 10.16 3.00
CA ARG A 171 0.34 11.08 2.68
C ARG A 171 0.47 11.65 1.27
N SER A 172 1.66 12.07 0.89
CA SER A 172 1.94 12.62 -0.44
C SER A 172 1.67 11.59 -1.54
N ILE A 173 2.11 10.33 -1.37
CA ILE A 173 1.82 9.25 -2.32
C ILE A 173 0.31 9.01 -2.45
N ILE A 174 -0.43 8.96 -1.34
CA ILE A 174 -1.88 8.72 -1.35
C ILE A 174 -2.62 9.87 -2.02
N ASN A 175 -2.22 11.11 -1.74
CA ASN A 175 -2.79 12.29 -2.40
C ASN A 175 -2.56 12.24 -3.92
N LEU A 176 -1.33 11.89 -4.36
CA LEU A 176 -1.04 11.69 -5.78
C LEU A 176 -1.89 10.59 -6.41
N LEU A 177 -2.03 9.45 -5.76
CA LEU A 177 -2.89 8.36 -6.24
C LEU A 177 -4.31 8.84 -6.47
N HIS A 178 -4.87 9.62 -5.55
CA HIS A 178 -6.20 10.19 -5.69
C HIS A 178 -6.26 11.24 -6.81
N GLU A 179 -5.24 12.09 -6.93
CA GLU A 179 -5.14 13.10 -8.00
C GLU A 179 -5.11 12.47 -9.39
N VAL A 180 -4.38 11.36 -9.56
CA VAL A 180 -4.30 10.65 -10.84
C VAL A 180 -5.49 9.72 -11.12
N GLY A 181 -6.51 9.74 -10.25
CA GLY A 181 -7.81 9.12 -10.49
C GLY A 181 -8.08 7.81 -9.75
N LEU A 182 -7.25 7.41 -8.78
CA LEU A 182 -7.60 6.30 -7.90
C LEU A 182 -8.71 6.73 -6.94
N PRO A 183 -9.86 6.02 -6.87
CA PRO A 183 -10.91 6.37 -5.91
C PRO A 183 -10.42 6.28 -4.46
N LYS A 184 -10.87 7.21 -3.61
CA LYS A 184 -10.31 7.42 -2.27
C LYS A 184 -10.28 6.17 -1.38
N ASP A 185 -11.30 5.34 -1.46
CA ASP A 185 -11.41 4.13 -0.61
C ASP A 185 -10.50 2.98 -1.09
N TRP A 186 -9.83 3.10 -2.26
CA TRP A 186 -8.87 2.12 -2.75
C TRP A 186 -7.51 2.18 -2.04
N CYS A 187 -7.10 3.36 -1.60
CA CYS A 187 -5.84 3.55 -0.89
C CYS A 187 -6.02 4.62 0.19
N GLN A 188 -5.89 4.24 1.45
CA GLN A 188 -6.13 5.13 2.56
C GLN A 188 -4.98 5.07 3.57
N MET A 189 -4.47 6.22 3.99
CA MET A 189 -3.57 6.30 5.14
C MET A 189 -4.35 6.11 6.43
N ILE A 190 -3.79 5.37 7.37
CA ILE A 190 -4.23 5.31 8.76
C ILE A 190 -3.09 5.78 9.66
N PHE A 191 -3.34 6.86 10.41
CA PHE A 191 -2.34 7.46 11.29
C PHE A 191 -2.81 7.35 12.73
N CYS A 192 -2.52 6.19 13.34
CA CYS A 192 -3.02 5.78 14.65
C CYS A 192 -1.94 5.07 15.47
N ASP A 193 -2.22 4.82 16.73
CA ASP A 193 -1.33 4.10 17.64
C ASP A 193 -1.21 2.60 17.32
N ASN A 194 -0.28 1.94 17.99
CA ASN A 194 -0.04 0.52 17.80
C ASN A 194 -1.14 -0.37 18.38
N THR A 195 -1.91 0.13 19.34
CA THR A 195 -3.04 -0.62 19.95
C THR A 195 -4.17 -0.77 18.95
N VAL A 196 -4.55 0.34 18.27
CA VAL A 196 -5.54 0.32 17.18
C VAL A 196 -5.05 -0.53 16.02
N THR A 197 -3.74 -0.42 15.66
CA THR A 197 -3.13 -1.24 14.62
C THR A 197 -3.23 -2.74 14.93
N GLY A 198 -2.96 -3.16 16.18
CA GLY A 198 -3.08 -4.55 16.61
C GLY A 198 -4.50 -5.10 16.44
N LYS A 199 -5.52 -4.28 16.73
CA LYS A 199 -6.93 -4.67 16.51
C LYS A 199 -7.25 -4.85 15.02
N LEU A 200 -6.66 -4.02 14.12
CA LEU A 200 -6.81 -4.19 12.68
C LEU A 200 -6.18 -5.50 12.19
N VAL A 201 -5.01 -5.85 12.71
CA VAL A 201 -4.30 -7.08 12.31
C VAL A 201 -5.12 -8.34 12.59
N SER A 202 -5.91 -8.34 13.66
CA SER A 202 -6.79 -9.46 14.02
C SER A 202 -8.20 -9.38 13.44
N ASP A 203 -8.51 -8.35 12.66
CA ASP A 203 -9.84 -8.18 12.06
C ASP A 203 -10.00 -9.04 10.80
N SER A 204 -11.05 -9.85 10.73
CA SER A 204 -11.32 -10.79 9.62
C SER A 204 -11.55 -10.13 8.26
N ARG A 205 -11.82 -8.81 8.21
CA ARG A 205 -11.94 -8.04 6.97
C ARG A 205 -10.59 -7.74 6.33
N VAL A 206 -9.48 -7.85 7.09
CA VAL A 206 -8.11 -7.77 6.58
C VAL A 206 -7.72 -9.11 5.99
N SER A 207 -7.62 -9.19 4.68
CA SER A 207 -7.33 -10.43 3.95
C SER A 207 -5.84 -10.70 3.74
N PHE A 208 -5.00 -9.68 3.87
CA PHE A 208 -3.55 -9.79 3.73
C PHE A 208 -2.83 -8.71 4.54
N LEU A 209 -1.81 -9.11 5.28
CA LEU A 209 -0.90 -8.20 5.99
C LEU A 209 0.45 -8.15 5.26
N THR A 210 0.91 -6.94 4.92
CA THR A 210 2.30 -6.68 4.53
C THR A 210 2.97 -5.82 5.59
N PHE A 211 4.11 -6.28 6.08
CA PHE A 211 4.86 -5.63 7.14
C PHE A 211 6.32 -5.44 6.74
N ILE A 212 6.83 -4.25 6.97
CA ILE A 212 8.26 -3.95 6.88
C ILE A 212 8.69 -3.36 8.22
N GLY A 213 9.67 -4.01 8.86
CA GLY A 213 10.17 -3.62 10.17
C GLY A 213 11.04 -4.69 10.80
N SER A 214 11.17 -4.67 12.13
CA SER A 214 12.00 -5.64 12.84
C SER A 214 11.38 -7.04 12.86
N GLU A 215 12.23 -8.06 12.85
CA GLU A 215 11.83 -9.47 12.93
C GLU A 215 10.89 -9.74 14.11
N LYS A 216 11.24 -9.26 15.30
CA LYS A 216 10.44 -9.42 16.52
C LYS A 216 8.99 -8.94 16.34
N ILE A 217 8.80 -7.77 15.76
CA ILE A 217 7.46 -7.23 15.51
C ILE A 217 6.76 -8.02 14.42
N GLY A 218 7.45 -8.43 13.37
CA GLY A 218 6.89 -9.26 12.31
C GLY A 218 6.31 -10.59 12.84
N TRP A 219 7.03 -11.29 13.69
CA TRP A 219 6.55 -12.53 14.32
C TRP A 219 5.37 -12.29 15.28
N MET A 220 5.42 -11.19 16.04
CA MET A 220 4.30 -10.79 16.90
C MET A 220 3.03 -10.53 16.07
N LEU A 221 3.12 -9.74 15.02
CA LEU A 221 1.98 -9.44 14.14
C LEU A 221 1.43 -10.72 13.49
N ARG A 222 2.32 -11.60 13.01
CA ARG A 222 1.92 -12.89 12.44
C ARG A 222 1.12 -13.75 13.42
N SER A 223 1.47 -13.74 14.70
CA SER A 223 0.75 -14.51 15.73
C SER A 223 -0.64 -13.94 16.06
N GLN A 224 -0.92 -12.70 15.66
CA GLN A 224 -2.19 -12.00 15.89
C GLN A 224 -3.12 -12.01 14.67
N LEU A 225 -2.66 -12.50 13.52
CA LEU A 225 -3.50 -12.57 12.32
C LEU A 225 -4.77 -13.37 12.58
N ALA A 226 -5.89 -12.88 12.07
CA ALA A 226 -7.13 -13.64 12.03
C ALA A 226 -6.93 -14.97 11.28
N PRO A 227 -7.60 -16.06 11.69
CA PRO A 227 -7.49 -17.36 11.05
C PRO A 227 -8.02 -17.38 9.62
#